data_afeff2ee61cc720312192d07d3eb3447
#
_entry.id   afeff2ee61cc720312192d07d3eb3447
#
_cell.length_a   1.000
_cell.length_b   1.000
_cell.length_c   1.000
_cell.angle_alpha   90.00
_cell.angle_beta   90.00
_cell.angle_gamma   90.00
#
_symmetry.space_group_name_H-M   'P 1'
#
loop_
_entity.id
_entity.type
_entity.pdbx_description
1 polymer ?
#
loop_
_entity_poly.entity_id
_entity_poly.type
_entity_poly.pdbx_seq_one_letter_code
_entity_poly.pdbx_strand_id
1 'polypeptide(L)'
;MRSTEQIHGLVCEAAEGLGLVQLAEEIDRVAWLLQFDEETAIDVEYSLDEDRLVLSSAVWEVSGDQRELIYELLLQFNYLWTETGGVRMALNGMPGQVTMLFDMPDPATGVTRLRQVLGNIAKLQKSWRQILTGLADSPVETTDADEAALRGALEQLVQKP
;
A
#
# COMPACT_ATOMS: atom_id res chain seq x y z
N MET A 1 -7.64 -5.97 24.04
CA MET A 1 -7.59 -4.57 23.60
C MET A 1 -6.36 -3.92 24.20
N ARG A 2 -5.50 -3.38 23.38
CA ARG A 2 -4.26 -2.74 23.82
C ARG A 2 -4.47 -1.28 24.14
N SER A 3 -3.60 -0.74 25.02
CA SER A 3 -3.59 0.70 25.23
C SER A 3 -2.95 1.41 24.04
N THR A 4 -3.34 2.64 23.81
CA THR A 4 -2.74 3.52 22.77
C THR A 4 -1.22 3.62 22.94
N GLU A 5 -0.73 3.69 24.18
CA GLU A 5 0.71 3.73 24.49
C GLU A 5 1.45 2.46 24.04
N GLN A 6 0.82 1.28 24.19
CA GLN A 6 1.43 0.02 23.72
C GLN A 6 1.52 -0.04 22.19
N ILE A 7 0.48 0.47 21.51
CA ILE A 7 0.50 0.56 20.05
C ILE A 7 1.50 1.60 19.56
N HIS A 8 1.56 2.75 20.22
CA HIS A 8 2.57 3.76 19.91
C HIS A 8 3.99 3.18 20.02
N GLY A 9 4.31 2.51 21.12
CA GLY A 9 5.58 1.85 21.31
C GLY A 9 5.88 0.83 20.20
N LEU A 10 4.89 0.01 19.83
CA LEU A 10 4.99 -0.97 18.74
C LEU A 10 5.34 -0.32 17.39
N VAL A 11 4.63 0.76 17.02
CA VAL A 11 4.84 1.47 15.76
C VAL A 11 6.21 2.15 15.74
N CYS A 12 6.58 2.86 16.81
CA CYS A 12 7.89 3.51 16.92
C CYS A 12 9.05 2.50 16.80
N GLU A 13 8.97 1.39 17.53
CA GLU A 13 10.01 0.35 17.48
C GLU A 13 10.05 -0.36 16.12
N ALA A 14 8.90 -0.57 15.46
CA ALA A 14 8.85 -1.11 14.12
C ALA A 14 9.45 -0.15 13.08
N ALA A 15 9.26 1.15 13.27
CA ALA A 15 9.81 2.20 12.41
C ALA A 15 11.33 2.30 12.49
N GLU A 16 11.93 1.93 13.63
CA GLU A 16 13.38 1.92 13.80
C GLU A 16 14.05 0.99 12.77
N GLY A 17 15.05 1.51 12.07
CA GLY A 17 15.81 0.75 11.05
C GLY A 17 15.14 0.63 9.68
N LEU A 18 13.95 1.24 9.46
CA LEU A 18 13.31 1.30 8.15
C LEU A 18 13.87 2.42 7.25
N GLY A 19 14.74 3.28 7.78
CA GLY A 19 15.31 4.39 7.00
C GLY A 19 14.30 5.47 6.65
N LEU A 20 13.37 5.76 7.56
CA LEU A 20 12.36 6.81 7.39
C LEU A 20 13.01 8.20 7.37
N VAL A 21 12.48 9.08 6.53
CA VAL A 21 12.83 10.51 6.56
C VAL A 21 11.98 11.25 7.59
N GLN A 22 10.78 10.74 7.88
CA GLN A 22 9.88 11.32 8.89
C GLN A 22 8.97 10.26 9.49
N LEU A 23 8.71 10.40 10.80
CA LEU A 23 7.63 9.74 11.52
C LEU A 23 6.82 10.84 12.22
N ALA A 24 5.55 10.97 11.89
CA ALA A 24 4.63 11.92 12.51
C ALA A 24 3.46 11.18 13.15
N GLU A 25 3.03 11.63 14.33
CA GLU A 25 1.89 11.09 15.04
C GLU A 25 0.71 12.06 14.96
N GLU A 26 -0.48 11.53 14.73
CA GLU A 26 -1.74 12.26 14.75
C GLU A 26 -2.52 11.88 16.01
N ILE A 27 -2.49 12.73 17.01
CA ILE A 27 -2.98 12.43 18.37
C ILE A 27 -4.50 12.24 18.43
N ASP A 28 -5.24 13.02 17.65
CA ASP A 28 -6.72 12.97 17.63
C ASP A 28 -7.28 11.67 17.02
N ARG A 29 -6.48 11.06 16.16
CA ARG A 29 -6.74 9.77 15.56
C ARG A 29 -5.59 8.86 15.90
N VAL A 30 -5.68 7.83 16.60
CA VAL A 30 -4.54 6.94 16.93
C VAL A 30 -3.86 6.46 15.63
N ALA A 31 -3.10 7.35 15.01
CA ALA A 31 -2.52 7.18 13.68
C ALA A 31 -1.11 7.75 13.58
N TRP A 32 -0.32 7.19 12.67
CA TRP A 32 1.07 7.57 12.41
C TRP A 32 1.31 7.62 10.91
N LEU A 33 1.97 8.68 10.45
CA LEU A 33 2.49 8.81 9.10
C LEU A 33 3.97 8.42 9.08
N LEU A 34 4.30 7.38 8.32
CA LEU A 34 5.67 6.91 8.11
C LEU A 34 6.11 7.29 6.70
N GLN A 35 7.01 8.25 6.58
CA GLN A 35 7.53 8.71 5.30
C GLN A 35 8.90 8.12 5.01
N PHE A 36 9.04 7.40 3.92
CA PHE A 36 10.28 6.76 3.46
C PHE A 36 11.08 7.67 2.54
N ASP A 37 10.40 8.41 1.66
CA ASP A 37 10.97 9.39 0.73
C ASP A 37 9.87 10.39 0.29
N GLU A 38 10.17 11.25 -0.68
CA GLU A 38 9.23 12.30 -1.14
C GLU A 38 7.91 11.73 -1.68
N GLU A 39 7.91 10.50 -2.20
CA GLU A 39 6.76 9.88 -2.86
C GLU A 39 6.18 8.68 -2.12
N THR A 40 6.91 8.14 -1.14
CA THR A 40 6.54 6.92 -0.44
C THR A 40 6.20 7.22 1.01
N ALA A 41 4.93 7.14 1.33
CA ALA A 41 4.41 7.29 2.68
C ALA A 41 3.38 6.19 3.01
N ILE A 42 3.35 5.79 4.26
CA ILE A 42 2.37 4.82 4.80
C ILE A 42 1.70 5.44 6.02
N ASP A 43 0.38 5.52 5.97
CA ASP A 43 -0.45 5.81 7.12
C ASP A 43 -0.72 4.52 7.88
N VAL A 44 -0.52 4.53 9.18
CA VAL A 44 -0.83 3.43 10.10
C VAL A 44 -1.87 3.92 11.09
N GLU A 45 -3.07 3.39 11.04
CA GLU A 45 -4.18 3.74 11.92
C GLU A 45 -4.55 2.55 12.81
N TYR A 46 -4.76 2.81 14.09
CA TYR A 46 -5.23 1.79 15.02
C TYR A 46 -6.74 1.91 15.27
N SER A 47 -7.47 0.88 14.87
CA SER A 47 -8.90 0.75 15.16
C SER A 47 -9.08 0.19 16.58
N LEU A 48 -9.51 1.06 17.51
CA LEU A 48 -9.76 0.68 18.89
C LEU A 48 -10.87 -0.38 19.03
N ASP A 49 -11.94 -0.26 18.24
CA ASP A 49 -13.09 -1.15 18.31
C ASP A 49 -12.79 -2.56 17.81
N GLU A 50 -11.89 -2.68 16.87
CA GLU A 50 -11.56 -3.94 16.21
C GLU A 50 -10.20 -4.51 16.61
N ASP A 51 -9.45 -3.80 17.47
CA ASP A 51 -8.10 -4.17 17.93
C ASP A 51 -7.16 -4.56 16.78
N ARG A 52 -7.15 -3.75 15.72
CA ARG A 52 -6.33 -3.98 14.52
C ARG A 52 -5.61 -2.72 14.06
N LEU A 53 -4.48 -2.91 13.37
CA LEU A 53 -3.85 -1.87 12.58
C LEU A 53 -4.37 -1.90 11.14
N VAL A 54 -4.68 -0.74 10.61
CA VAL A 54 -4.98 -0.52 9.20
C VAL A 54 -3.83 0.29 8.61
N LEU A 55 -3.17 -0.27 7.62
CA LEU A 55 -2.10 0.39 6.90
C LEU A 55 -2.63 0.84 5.55
N SER A 56 -2.38 2.09 5.19
CA SER A 56 -2.76 2.63 3.89
C SER A 56 -1.61 3.41 3.25
N SER A 57 -1.53 3.36 1.93
CA SER A 57 -0.52 4.09 1.17
C SER A 57 -1.11 4.56 -0.15
N ALA A 58 -1.05 5.86 -0.39
CA ALA A 58 -1.44 6.45 -1.67
C ALA A 58 -0.42 6.08 -2.75
N VAL A 59 -0.89 5.56 -3.86
CA VAL A 59 -0.03 5.07 -4.95
C VAL A 59 -0.04 6.00 -6.15
N TRP A 60 -1.24 6.34 -6.64
CA TRP A 60 -1.41 7.04 -7.91
C TRP A 60 -2.74 7.80 -7.96
N GLU A 61 -2.75 8.93 -8.64
CA GLU A 61 -3.97 9.64 -8.96
C GLU A 61 -4.43 9.27 -10.38
N VAL A 62 -5.62 8.70 -10.49
CA VAL A 62 -6.16 8.24 -11.77
C VAL A 62 -6.67 9.42 -12.58
N SER A 63 -6.04 9.68 -13.70
CA SER A 63 -6.43 10.72 -14.65
C SER A 63 -6.36 10.20 -16.09
N GLY A 64 -7.16 10.80 -16.98
CA GLY A 64 -7.10 10.53 -18.42
C GLY A 64 -7.87 9.29 -18.90
N ASP A 65 -7.50 8.86 -20.10
CA ASP A 65 -8.25 7.88 -20.90
C ASP A 65 -7.99 6.42 -20.50
N GLN A 66 -6.94 6.18 -19.72
CA GLN A 66 -6.54 4.82 -19.31
C GLN A 66 -7.23 4.33 -18.03
N ARG A 67 -8.23 5.06 -17.56
CA ARG A 67 -8.92 4.76 -16.30
C ARG A 67 -9.47 3.34 -16.24
N GLU A 68 -10.10 2.87 -17.31
CA GLU A 68 -10.69 1.53 -17.37
C GLU A 68 -9.62 0.45 -17.22
N LEU A 69 -8.51 0.57 -17.95
CA LEU A 69 -7.39 -0.36 -17.86
C LEU A 69 -6.78 -0.40 -16.46
N ILE A 70 -6.60 0.77 -15.82
CA ILE A 70 -6.09 0.84 -14.46
C ILE A 70 -7.05 0.12 -13.51
N TYR A 71 -8.36 0.35 -13.61
CA TYR A 71 -9.34 -0.29 -12.75
C TYR A 71 -9.38 -1.81 -12.93
N GLU A 72 -9.26 -2.28 -14.17
CA GLU A 72 -9.18 -3.70 -14.47
C GLU A 72 -7.96 -4.35 -13.79
N LEU A 73 -6.79 -3.72 -13.89
CA LEU A 73 -5.57 -4.19 -13.23
C LEU A 73 -5.71 -4.25 -11.71
N LEU A 74 -6.30 -3.24 -11.09
CA LEU A 74 -6.53 -3.23 -9.65
C LEU A 74 -7.46 -4.36 -9.21
N LEU A 75 -8.51 -4.65 -9.99
CA LEU A 75 -9.44 -5.74 -9.72
C LEU A 75 -8.77 -7.11 -9.90
N GLN A 76 -7.96 -7.29 -10.93
CA GLN A 76 -7.18 -8.51 -11.14
C GLN A 76 -6.19 -8.74 -9.99
N PHE A 77 -5.49 -7.69 -9.54
CA PHE A 77 -4.61 -7.77 -8.38
C PHE A 77 -5.38 -8.21 -7.12
N ASN A 78 -6.53 -7.60 -6.86
CA ASN A 78 -7.36 -7.95 -5.71
C ASN A 78 -7.87 -9.40 -5.75
N TYR A 79 -8.11 -9.95 -6.95
CA TYR A 79 -8.50 -11.36 -7.11
C TYR A 79 -7.40 -12.31 -6.64
N LEU A 80 -6.14 -11.93 -6.76
CA LEU A 80 -4.97 -12.71 -6.33
C LEU A 80 -4.64 -12.52 -4.84
N TRP A 81 -5.64 -12.28 -4.00
CA TRP A 81 -5.48 -11.94 -2.57
C TRP A 81 -4.63 -12.92 -1.77
N THR A 82 -4.63 -14.21 -2.12
CA THR A 82 -3.78 -15.23 -1.47
C THR A 82 -2.29 -15.03 -1.77
N GLU A 83 -1.98 -14.47 -2.91
CA GLU A 83 -0.63 -14.27 -3.42
C GLU A 83 -0.09 -12.88 -3.06
N THR A 84 -0.99 -11.90 -2.90
CA THR A 84 -0.64 -10.54 -2.49
C THR A 84 -0.39 -10.38 -0.98
N GLY A 85 -0.50 -11.47 -0.22
CA GLY A 85 -0.34 -11.44 1.24
C GLY A 85 -1.44 -10.64 1.96
N GLY A 86 -2.59 -10.41 1.31
CA GLY A 86 -3.74 -9.69 1.87
C GLY A 86 -3.73 -8.19 1.59
N VAL A 87 -2.77 -7.68 0.81
CA VAL A 87 -2.81 -6.30 0.32
C VAL A 87 -3.95 -6.13 -0.68
N ARG A 88 -4.72 -5.07 -0.53
CA ARG A 88 -5.84 -4.71 -1.40
C ARG A 88 -5.61 -3.35 -2.03
N MET A 89 -6.13 -3.17 -3.24
CA MET A 89 -6.18 -1.88 -3.92
C MET A 89 -7.59 -1.31 -3.87
N ALA A 90 -7.68 -0.02 -3.57
CA ALA A 90 -8.94 0.72 -3.52
C ALA A 90 -8.79 2.09 -4.19
N LEU A 91 -9.93 2.72 -4.45
CA LEU A 91 -9.99 4.11 -4.88
C LEU A 91 -10.45 4.96 -3.72
N ASN A 92 -9.71 6.00 -3.42
CA ASN A 92 -10.05 7.00 -2.41
C ASN A 92 -10.43 8.32 -3.10
N GLY A 93 -11.66 8.75 -2.88
CA GLY A 93 -12.17 10.02 -3.40
C GLY A 93 -12.49 10.03 -4.91
N MET A 94 -12.81 11.21 -5.38
CA MET A 94 -13.05 11.53 -6.79
C MET A 94 -12.14 12.70 -7.19
N PRO A 95 -11.31 12.62 -8.24
CA PRO A 95 -11.34 11.72 -9.40
C PRO A 95 -10.89 10.27 -9.17
N GLY A 96 -10.32 9.94 -8.06
CA GLY A 96 -9.92 8.59 -7.69
C GLY A 96 -8.41 8.46 -7.50
N GLN A 97 -7.99 8.42 -6.24
CA GLN A 97 -6.62 8.09 -5.86
C GLN A 97 -6.52 6.60 -5.60
N VAL A 98 -5.64 5.91 -6.32
CA VAL A 98 -5.32 4.52 -6.02
C VAL A 98 -4.60 4.45 -4.68
N THR A 99 -5.15 3.66 -3.78
CA THR A 99 -4.61 3.47 -2.43
C THR A 99 -4.47 1.98 -2.14
N MET A 100 -3.30 1.58 -1.65
CA MET A 100 -3.09 0.26 -1.07
C MET A 100 -3.62 0.23 0.35
N LEU A 101 -4.25 -0.88 0.72
CA LEU A 101 -4.77 -1.15 2.06
C LEU A 101 -4.31 -2.52 2.55
N PHE A 102 -3.93 -2.57 3.81
CA PHE A 102 -3.61 -3.83 4.49
C PHE A 102 -4.14 -3.80 5.92
N ASP A 103 -4.90 -4.83 6.28
CA ASP A 103 -5.39 -5.03 7.65
C ASP A 103 -4.46 -5.98 8.40
N MET A 104 -3.99 -5.56 9.55
CA MET A 104 -3.24 -6.39 10.48
C MET A 104 -4.11 -6.68 11.71
N PRO A 105 -4.83 -7.82 11.72
CA PRO A 105 -5.89 -8.09 12.70
C PRO A 105 -5.36 -8.41 14.09
N ASP A 106 -4.09 -8.67 14.25
CA ASP A 106 -3.46 -8.92 15.53
C ASP A 106 -2.13 -8.18 15.66
N PRO A 107 -2.13 -6.96 16.23
CA PRO A 107 -0.89 -6.26 16.53
C PRO A 107 0.04 -7.02 17.48
N ALA A 108 -0.45 -8.10 18.18
CA ALA A 108 0.37 -8.94 19.03
C ALA A 108 1.45 -9.74 18.29
N THR A 109 1.36 -9.84 16.98
CA THR A 109 2.41 -10.50 16.18
C THR A 109 3.77 -9.80 16.26
N GLY A 110 3.82 -8.60 16.85
CA GLY A 110 5.02 -7.93 17.32
C GLY A 110 5.73 -7.07 16.29
N VAL A 111 6.74 -6.38 16.79
CA VAL A 111 7.58 -5.40 16.08
C VAL A 111 8.14 -5.93 14.76
N THR A 112 8.70 -7.14 14.79
CA THR A 112 9.34 -7.75 13.60
C THR A 112 8.36 -7.93 12.45
N ARG A 113 7.13 -8.37 12.76
CA ARG A 113 6.08 -8.56 11.76
C ARG A 113 5.63 -7.23 11.18
N LEU A 114 5.37 -6.24 12.03
CA LEU A 114 4.96 -4.91 11.57
C LEU A 114 6.07 -4.27 10.72
N ARG A 115 7.32 -4.35 11.15
CA ARG A 115 8.47 -3.85 10.36
C ARG A 115 8.57 -4.50 8.99
N GLN A 116 8.38 -5.83 8.92
CA GLN A 116 8.38 -6.57 7.65
C GLN A 116 7.24 -6.12 6.73
N VAL A 117 6.03 -5.98 7.27
CA VAL A 117 4.85 -5.52 6.52
C VAL A 117 5.06 -4.11 5.98
N LEU A 118 5.53 -3.17 6.81
CA LEU A 118 5.82 -1.80 6.39
C LEU A 118 6.85 -1.75 5.26
N GLY A 119 7.94 -2.50 5.39
CA GLY A 119 8.96 -2.59 4.36
C GLY A 119 8.46 -3.19 3.04
N ASN A 120 7.58 -4.20 3.11
CA ASN A 120 6.97 -4.80 1.93
C ASN A 120 5.98 -3.87 1.25
N ILE A 121 5.13 -3.16 2.01
CA ILE A 121 4.19 -2.16 1.46
C ILE A 121 4.96 -1.04 0.76
N ALA A 122 6.02 -0.52 1.37
CA ALA A 122 6.83 0.53 0.76
C ALA A 122 7.46 0.09 -0.59
N LYS A 123 7.96 -1.14 -0.68
CA LYS A 123 8.48 -1.71 -1.93
C LYS A 123 7.38 -1.90 -2.96
N LEU A 124 6.25 -2.43 -2.55
CA LEU A 124 5.10 -2.69 -3.42
C LEU A 124 4.52 -1.39 -3.98
N GLN A 125 4.43 -0.33 -3.17
CA GLN A 125 4.00 0.99 -3.61
C GLN A 125 4.90 1.53 -4.72
N LYS A 126 6.23 1.44 -4.56
CA LYS A 126 7.18 1.87 -5.60
C LYS A 126 7.02 1.10 -6.91
N SER A 127 6.83 -0.21 -6.81
CA SER A 127 6.61 -1.07 -7.99
C SER A 127 5.31 -0.71 -8.71
N TRP A 128 4.21 -0.52 -7.97
CA TRP A 128 2.95 -0.09 -8.55
C TRP A 128 3.03 1.29 -9.21
N ARG A 129 3.70 2.24 -8.56
CA ARG A 129 3.90 3.58 -9.14
C ARG A 129 4.65 3.50 -10.47
N GLN A 130 5.68 2.68 -10.57
CA GLN A 130 6.40 2.46 -11.83
C GLN A 130 5.51 1.89 -12.93
N ILE A 131 4.67 0.89 -12.62
CA ILE A 131 3.71 0.30 -13.56
C ILE A 131 2.72 1.36 -14.05
N LEU A 132 2.11 2.11 -13.13
CA LEU A 132 1.09 3.11 -13.46
C LEU A 132 1.68 4.30 -14.22
N THR A 133 2.91 4.71 -13.92
CA THR A 133 3.64 5.71 -14.72
C THR A 133 3.88 5.21 -16.14
N GLY A 134 4.35 3.99 -16.30
CA GLY A 134 4.57 3.40 -17.62
C GLY A 134 3.30 3.31 -18.46
N LEU A 135 2.16 3.04 -17.82
CA LEU A 135 0.85 3.06 -18.46
C LEU A 135 0.43 4.46 -18.90
N ALA A 136 0.60 5.46 -18.03
CA ALA A 136 0.23 6.84 -18.32
C ALA A 136 1.03 7.44 -19.50
N ASP A 137 2.26 7.00 -19.68
CA ASP A 137 3.15 7.46 -20.75
C ASP A 137 2.96 6.69 -22.07
N SER A 138 2.19 5.59 -22.09
CA SER A 138 1.95 4.80 -23.29
C SER A 138 0.84 5.42 -24.15
N PRO A 139 0.97 5.41 -25.50
CA PRO A 139 -0.10 5.86 -26.38
C PRO A 139 -1.35 4.96 -26.24
N VAL A 140 -2.53 5.54 -26.39
CA VAL A 140 -3.87 4.98 -26.10
C VAL A 140 -4.25 3.72 -26.95
N GLU A 141 -3.43 3.28 -27.88
CA GLU A 141 -3.65 2.01 -28.58
C GLU A 141 -3.11 0.86 -27.72
N THR A 142 -3.93 0.35 -26.81
CA THR A 142 -3.67 -0.91 -26.12
C THR A 142 -3.55 -2.03 -27.13
N THR A 143 -2.34 -2.49 -27.36
CA THR A 143 -2.07 -3.69 -28.17
C THR A 143 -2.10 -4.92 -27.25
N ASP A 144 -2.38 -6.10 -27.81
CA ASP A 144 -2.26 -7.38 -27.08
C ASP A 144 -0.89 -7.54 -26.37
N ALA A 145 0.14 -6.82 -26.87
CA ALA A 145 1.47 -6.78 -26.27
C ALA A 145 1.51 -5.99 -24.96
N ASP A 146 0.71 -4.93 -24.81
CA ASP A 146 0.64 -4.14 -23.58
C ASP A 146 -0.09 -4.91 -22.49
N GLU A 147 -1.16 -5.64 -22.83
CA GLU A 147 -1.84 -6.55 -21.90
C GLU A 147 -0.92 -7.66 -21.40
N ALA A 148 -0.11 -8.24 -22.30
CA ALA A 148 0.87 -9.27 -21.94
C ALA A 148 1.97 -8.73 -21.02
N ALA A 149 2.46 -7.50 -21.27
CA ALA A 149 3.47 -6.84 -20.44
C ALA A 149 2.92 -6.53 -19.04
N LEU A 150 1.66 -6.10 -18.94
CA LEU A 150 0.99 -5.82 -17.68
C LEU A 150 0.73 -7.08 -16.85
N ARG A 151 0.31 -8.16 -17.52
CA ARG A 151 0.16 -9.47 -16.87
C ARG A 151 1.49 -9.96 -16.33
N GLY A 152 2.58 -9.83 -17.09
CA GLY A 152 3.93 -10.17 -16.64
C GLY A 152 4.39 -9.31 -15.45
N ALA A 153 4.05 -8.02 -15.41
CA ALA A 153 4.35 -7.15 -14.29
C ALA A 153 3.57 -7.54 -13.03
N LEU A 154 2.29 -7.87 -13.15
CA LEU A 154 1.48 -8.39 -12.04
C LEU A 154 2.04 -9.71 -11.48
N GLU A 155 2.42 -10.63 -12.36
CA GLU A 155 3.04 -11.89 -11.95
C GLU A 155 4.36 -11.65 -11.18
N GLN A 156 5.16 -10.67 -11.58
CA GLN A 156 6.39 -10.30 -10.88
C GLN A 156 6.13 -9.68 -9.49
N LEU A 157 5.05 -8.90 -9.34
CA LEU A 157 4.65 -8.32 -8.05
C LEU A 157 4.20 -9.38 -7.06
N VAL A 158 3.57 -10.44 -7.56
CA VAL A 158 3.02 -11.53 -6.76
C VAL A 158 4.10 -12.55 -6.36
N GLN A 159 5.12 -12.76 -7.18
CA GLN A 159 6.17 -13.76 -6.95
C GLN A 159 7.31 -13.34 -6.02
N LYS A 160 7.31 -12.09 -5.50
CA LYS A 160 8.33 -11.66 -4.52
C LYS A 160 7.77 -11.75 -3.10
N PRO A 161 8.21 -12.75 -2.30
CA PRO A 161 7.91 -12.82 -0.88
C PRO A 161 8.56 -11.67 -0.09
#